data_33effbc33bed2915d7b2982da360bbd7
#
_entry.id   33effbc33bed2915d7b2982da360bbd7
#
_cell.length_a   1.000
_cell.length_b   1.000
_cell.length_c   1.000
_cell.angle_alpha   90.00
_cell.angle_beta   90.00
_cell.angle_gamma   90.00
#
_symmetry.space_group_name_H-M   'P 1'
#
loop_
_entity.id
_entity.type
_entity.pdbx_description
1 polymer ?
#
loop_
_entity_poly.entity_id
_entity_poly.type
_entity_poly.pdbx_seq_one_letter_code
_entity_poly.pdbx_strand_id
1 'polypeptide(L)'
;MNARTRLFTLCAPLALVFSLGACAPMAQSTHSASARQQVVIQVSDNDPGKWNLALNNARNMQHDLGASNVDIEIVAYGPGIDMLRKESKVAQRIDEATMSGTKVVACENTMRGHKLSKSDMIEGIGYVPAGVVEITKRQREGWSYLRP
;
A
#
# COMPACT_ATOMS: atom_id res chain seq x y z
N MET A 1 25.64 96.39 5.33
CA MET A 1 25.19 96.73 3.98
C MET A 1 24.50 95.55 3.39
N ASN A 2 23.22 95.75 3.06
CA ASN A 2 22.33 95.02 2.15
C ASN A 2 22.07 93.52 2.37
N ALA A 3 21.08 93.31 3.09
CA ALA A 3 19.80 92.56 2.85
C ALA A 3 19.54 92.10 1.42
N ARG A 4 19.13 90.85 1.29
CA ARG A 4 18.07 90.37 0.37
C ARG A 4 17.55 89.05 0.80
N THR A 5 16.41 89.10 1.46
CA THR A 5 15.44 88.09 1.70
C THR A 5 15.05 87.37 0.39
N ARG A 6 15.16 86.06 0.27
CA ARG A 6 14.40 85.34 -0.71
C ARG A 6 13.64 84.19 -0.02
N LEU A 7 12.34 84.38 -0.06
CA LEU A 7 11.30 83.50 0.33
C LEU A 7 11.32 82.27 -0.66
N PHE A 8 11.58 81.07 -0.19
CA PHE A 8 11.39 79.84 -0.98
C PHE A 8 10.20 79.14 -0.39
N THR A 9 9.14 79.10 -1.18
CA THR A 9 7.92 78.34 -0.98
C THR A 9 8.25 76.84 -1.04
N LEU A 10 8.06 76.07 0.05
CA LEU A 10 8.13 74.63 0.06
C LEU A 10 6.82 74.08 -0.48
N CYS A 11 6.87 73.48 -1.68
CA CYS A 11 5.87 72.56 -2.19
C CYS A 11 6.18 71.17 -1.65
N ALA A 12 5.32 70.65 -0.81
CA ALA A 12 5.39 69.25 -0.35
C ALA A 12 4.74 68.35 -1.39
N PRO A 13 5.39 67.29 -1.86
CA PRO A 13 4.72 66.25 -2.64
C PRO A 13 4.05 65.22 -1.70
N LEU A 14 2.74 65.11 -1.88
CA LEU A 14 1.89 64.09 -1.29
C LEU A 14 2.28 62.70 -1.85
N ALA A 15 3.00 61.90 -1.09
CA ALA A 15 3.34 60.54 -1.47
C ALA A 15 2.13 59.62 -1.26
N LEU A 16 1.53 59.21 -2.36
CA LEU A 16 0.45 58.21 -2.40
C LEU A 16 1.07 56.83 -2.19
N VAL A 17 0.92 56.27 -0.99
CA VAL A 17 1.36 54.89 -0.69
C VAL A 17 0.33 53.93 -1.26
N PHE A 18 0.65 53.34 -2.40
CA PHE A 18 -0.09 52.22 -2.96
C PHE A 18 0.29 50.95 -2.17
N SER A 19 -0.57 50.53 -1.23
CA SER A 19 -0.46 49.22 -0.59
C SER A 19 -0.88 48.13 -1.57
N LEU A 20 0.11 47.48 -2.18
CA LEU A 20 -0.10 46.22 -2.92
C LEU A 20 -0.48 45.13 -1.92
N GLY A 21 -1.78 44.85 -1.83
CA GLY A 21 -2.29 43.67 -1.12
C GLY A 21 -1.79 42.41 -1.82
N ALA A 22 -0.80 41.77 -1.24
CA ALA A 22 -0.37 40.44 -1.66
C ALA A 22 -1.49 39.46 -1.33
N CYS A 23 -2.32 39.11 -2.31
CA CYS A 23 -3.16 37.89 -2.26
C CYS A 23 -2.22 36.70 -2.31
N ALA A 24 -1.88 36.14 -1.15
CA ALA A 24 -1.26 34.83 -1.08
C ALA A 24 -2.25 33.81 -1.64
N PRO A 25 -1.88 32.99 -2.66
CA PRO A 25 -2.74 31.91 -3.08
C PRO A 25 -2.86 30.94 -1.90
N MET A 26 -4.07 30.74 -1.39
CA MET A 26 -4.38 29.63 -0.49
C MET A 26 -4.00 28.34 -1.25
N ALA A 27 -2.93 27.69 -0.80
CA ALA A 27 -2.61 26.34 -1.25
C ALA A 27 -3.82 25.47 -0.92
N GLN A 28 -4.65 25.21 -1.91
CA GLN A 28 -5.64 24.16 -1.84
C GLN A 28 -4.86 22.87 -1.63
N SER A 29 -4.97 22.29 -0.43
CA SER A 29 -4.56 20.93 -0.17
C SER A 29 -5.37 20.06 -1.12
N THR A 30 -4.79 19.76 -2.29
CA THR A 30 -5.29 18.71 -3.13
C THR A 30 -5.19 17.44 -2.27
N HIS A 31 -6.34 16.93 -1.82
CA HIS A 31 -6.44 15.57 -1.33
C HIS A 31 -5.95 14.71 -2.50
N SER A 32 -4.66 14.39 -2.46
CA SER A 32 -4.11 13.31 -3.28
C SER A 32 -4.97 12.11 -2.94
N ALA A 33 -5.68 11.56 -3.92
CA ALA A 33 -6.38 10.30 -3.76
C ALA A 33 -5.38 9.35 -3.10
N SER A 34 -5.67 8.90 -1.88
CA SER A 34 -4.75 8.08 -1.09
C SER A 34 -4.31 6.92 -1.98
N ALA A 35 -3.02 6.86 -2.29
CA ALA A 35 -2.49 5.77 -3.11
C ALA A 35 -2.94 4.46 -2.45
N ARG A 36 -3.48 3.52 -3.26
CA ARG A 36 -3.97 2.22 -2.82
C ARG A 36 -2.89 1.55 -1.98
N GLN A 37 -3.22 1.14 -0.77
CA GLN A 37 -2.26 0.47 0.10
C GLN A 37 -1.96 -0.91 -0.44
N GLN A 38 -0.71 -1.36 -0.32
CA GLN A 38 -0.26 -2.62 -0.89
C GLN A 38 0.46 -3.42 0.19
N VAL A 39 0.03 -4.67 0.41
CA VAL A 39 0.56 -5.51 1.48
C VAL A 39 0.85 -6.91 0.97
N VAL A 40 2.07 -7.39 1.16
CA VAL A 40 2.46 -8.79 0.94
C VAL A 40 2.57 -9.51 2.27
N ILE A 41 1.85 -10.63 2.40
CA ILE A 41 1.81 -11.46 3.61
C ILE A 41 2.56 -12.77 3.34
N GLN A 42 3.61 -13.04 4.11
CA GLN A 42 4.36 -14.28 4.04
C GLN A 42 3.68 -15.38 4.86
N VAL A 43 3.54 -16.56 4.28
CA VAL A 43 3.18 -17.80 4.99
C VAL A 43 4.23 -18.87 4.67
N SER A 44 5.07 -19.19 5.65
CA SER A 44 6.16 -20.17 5.50
C SER A 44 6.12 -21.31 6.51
N ASP A 45 5.17 -21.28 7.43
CA ASP A 45 5.05 -22.27 8.50
C ASP A 45 3.89 -23.24 8.23
N ASN A 46 4.06 -24.53 8.54
CA ASN A 46 2.96 -25.50 8.56
C ASN A 46 2.20 -25.41 9.88
N ASP A 47 1.49 -24.31 10.07
CA ASP A 47 0.75 -24.00 11.31
C ASP A 47 -0.63 -23.39 10.97
N PRO A 48 -1.72 -24.17 11.17
CA PRO A 48 -3.08 -23.68 10.93
C PRO A 48 -3.45 -22.40 11.74
N GLY A 49 -2.85 -22.18 12.91
CA GLY A 49 -3.02 -20.95 13.68
C GLY A 49 -2.47 -19.74 12.93
N LYS A 50 -1.25 -19.84 12.39
CA LYS A 50 -0.63 -18.80 11.57
C LYS A 50 -1.38 -18.58 10.25
N TRP A 51 -1.88 -19.65 9.61
CA TRP A 51 -2.70 -19.54 8.41
C TRP A 51 -3.98 -18.73 8.66
N ASN A 52 -4.66 -19.07 9.76
CA ASN A 52 -5.85 -18.31 10.19
C ASN A 52 -5.51 -16.85 10.51
N LEU A 53 -4.35 -16.59 11.14
CA LEU A 53 -3.92 -15.22 11.45
C LEU A 53 -3.63 -14.42 10.16
N ALA A 54 -2.98 -15.03 9.17
CA ALA A 54 -2.75 -14.39 7.87
C ALA A 54 -4.07 -13.98 7.19
N LEU A 55 -5.05 -14.90 7.15
CA LEU A 55 -6.37 -14.65 6.58
C LEU A 55 -7.17 -13.60 7.38
N ASN A 56 -7.06 -13.62 8.72
CA ASN A 56 -7.67 -12.58 9.57
C ASN A 56 -7.07 -11.20 9.29
N ASN A 57 -5.74 -11.11 9.16
CA ASN A 57 -5.07 -9.85 8.87
C ASN A 57 -5.51 -9.29 7.52
N ALA A 58 -5.59 -10.13 6.48
CA ALA A 58 -6.09 -9.72 5.17
C ALA A 58 -7.53 -9.17 5.26
N ARG A 59 -8.42 -9.91 5.93
CA ARG A 59 -9.83 -9.49 6.10
C ARG A 59 -9.95 -8.18 6.91
N ASN A 60 -9.18 -8.03 8.00
CA ASN A 60 -9.22 -6.82 8.81
C ASN A 60 -8.75 -5.60 8.02
N MET A 61 -7.68 -5.73 7.22
CA MET A 61 -7.22 -4.64 6.35
C MET A 61 -8.29 -4.25 5.32
N GLN A 62 -8.96 -5.24 4.70
CA GLN A 62 -10.06 -4.96 3.76
C GLN A 62 -11.26 -4.30 4.44
N HIS A 63 -11.57 -4.70 5.68
CA HIS A 63 -12.64 -4.10 6.45
C HIS A 63 -12.34 -2.65 6.84
N ASP A 64 -11.15 -2.37 7.35
CA ASP A 64 -10.81 -1.07 7.93
C ASP A 64 -10.42 -0.03 6.87
N LEU A 65 -9.75 -0.45 5.80
CA LEU A 65 -9.29 0.43 4.72
C LEU A 65 -10.29 0.50 3.54
N GLY A 66 -11.20 -0.46 3.45
CA GLY A 66 -12.03 -0.70 2.29
C GLY A 66 -11.33 -1.61 1.27
N ALA A 67 -12.01 -2.63 0.78
CA ALA A 67 -11.44 -3.61 -0.16
C ALA A 67 -10.94 -2.98 -1.48
N SER A 68 -11.53 -1.87 -1.90
CA SER A 68 -11.08 -1.11 -3.08
C SER A 68 -9.81 -0.29 -2.86
N ASN A 69 -9.39 -0.09 -1.61
CA ASN A 69 -8.29 0.80 -1.24
C ASN A 69 -7.04 0.02 -0.81
N VAL A 70 -7.08 -1.31 -0.80
CA VAL A 70 -5.95 -2.15 -0.42
C VAL A 70 -5.77 -3.31 -1.39
N ASP A 71 -4.53 -3.53 -1.84
CA ASP A 71 -4.10 -4.73 -2.55
C ASP A 71 -3.39 -5.65 -1.58
N ILE A 72 -3.85 -6.88 -1.48
CA ILE A 72 -3.25 -7.86 -0.57
C ILE A 72 -2.80 -9.08 -1.37
N GLU A 73 -1.57 -9.52 -1.15
CA GLU A 73 -1.04 -10.76 -1.70
C GLU A 73 -0.51 -11.65 -0.58
N ILE A 74 -1.06 -12.86 -0.45
CA ILE A 74 -0.57 -13.90 0.46
C ILE A 74 0.33 -14.84 -0.35
N VAL A 75 1.59 -14.98 0.07
CA VAL A 75 2.58 -15.83 -0.60
C VAL A 75 2.93 -17.00 0.30
N ALA A 76 2.50 -18.21 -0.10
CA ALA A 76 2.80 -19.44 0.63
C ALA A 76 3.96 -20.21 -0.02
N TYR A 77 4.97 -20.58 0.79
CA TYR A 77 6.14 -21.35 0.38
C TYR A 77 6.73 -22.16 1.53
N GLY A 78 7.72 -23.01 1.24
CA GLY A 78 8.27 -23.92 2.23
C GLY A 78 7.16 -24.74 2.90
N PRO A 79 7.25 -25.03 4.21
CA PRO A 79 6.20 -25.77 4.93
C PRO A 79 4.82 -25.10 4.87
N GLY A 80 4.75 -23.78 4.64
CA GLY A 80 3.49 -23.06 4.50
C GLY A 80 2.68 -23.42 3.26
N ILE A 81 3.28 -24.15 2.30
CA ILE A 81 2.59 -24.60 1.09
C ILE A 81 1.36 -25.47 1.40
N ASP A 82 1.38 -26.18 2.53
CA ASP A 82 0.27 -27.03 2.97
C ASP A 82 -1.01 -26.25 3.27
N MET A 83 -0.90 -24.94 3.52
CA MET A 83 -2.06 -24.04 3.61
C MET A 83 -2.93 -24.10 2.35
N LEU A 84 -2.31 -24.27 1.17
CA LEU A 84 -2.94 -24.15 -0.14
C LEU A 84 -3.33 -25.49 -0.78
N ARG A 85 -3.19 -26.60 -0.08
CA ARG A 85 -3.61 -27.92 -0.57
C ARG A 85 -5.13 -28.08 -0.48
N LYS A 86 -5.71 -28.87 -1.37
CA LYS A 86 -7.17 -29.12 -1.41
C LYS A 86 -7.77 -29.56 -0.07
N GLU A 87 -7.02 -30.37 0.68
CA GLU A 87 -7.42 -30.87 2.00
C GLU A 87 -7.09 -29.92 3.17
N SER A 88 -6.67 -28.69 2.86
CA SER A 88 -6.32 -27.72 3.89
C SER A 88 -7.50 -27.40 4.81
N LYS A 89 -7.23 -27.32 6.11
CA LYS A 89 -8.23 -26.91 7.13
C LYS A 89 -8.79 -25.51 6.92
N VAL A 90 -8.13 -24.69 6.11
CA VAL A 90 -8.52 -23.31 5.81
C VAL A 90 -8.96 -23.12 4.34
N ALA A 91 -9.17 -24.21 3.58
CA ALA A 91 -9.52 -24.12 2.16
C ALA A 91 -10.71 -23.20 1.88
N GLN A 92 -11.83 -23.37 2.59
CA GLN A 92 -13.00 -22.49 2.44
C GLN A 92 -12.66 -21.02 2.69
N ARG A 93 -11.82 -20.72 3.68
CA ARG A 93 -11.39 -19.34 3.99
C ARG A 93 -10.49 -18.74 2.92
N ILE A 94 -9.72 -19.56 2.22
CA ILE A 94 -8.92 -19.12 1.07
C ILE A 94 -9.84 -18.74 -0.09
N ASP A 95 -10.88 -19.55 -0.35
CA ASP A 95 -11.88 -19.25 -1.36
C ASP A 95 -12.58 -17.91 -1.03
N GLU A 96 -13.01 -17.71 0.21
CA GLU A 96 -13.60 -16.45 0.67
C GLU A 96 -12.64 -15.25 0.48
N ALA A 97 -11.37 -15.43 0.81
CA ALA A 97 -10.34 -14.38 0.66
C ALA A 97 -10.10 -14.03 -0.81
N THR A 98 -10.01 -15.04 -1.69
CA THR A 98 -9.83 -14.81 -3.14
C THR A 98 -11.05 -14.15 -3.77
N MET A 99 -12.26 -14.55 -3.40
CA MET A 99 -13.51 -13.90 -3.81
C MET A 99 -13.59 -12.44 -3.35
N SER A 100 -12.99 -12.12 -2.19
CA SER A 100 -12.90 -10.75 -1.66
C SER A 100 -11.76 -9.93 -2.29
N GLY A 101 -11.03 -10.48 -3.28
CA GLY A 101 -9.96 -9.78 -3.99
C GLY A 101 -8.56 -9.92 -3.38
N THR A 102 -8.39 -10.73 -2.34
CA THR A 102 -7.04 -11.08 -1.86
C THR A 102 -6.38 -12.04 -2.85
N LYS A 103 -5.20 -11.70 -3.35
CA LYS A 103 -4.40 -12.58 -4.18
C LYS A 103 -3.68 -13.61 -3.29
N VAL A 104 -3.87 -14.88 -3.57
CA VAL A 104 -3.18 -15.98 -2.86
C VAL A 104 -2.34 -16.75 -3.86
N VAL A 105 -1.03 -16.92 -3.58
CA VAL A 105 -0.10 -17.54 -4.52
C VAL A 105 0.74 -18.64 -3.89
N ALA A 106 0.91 -19.71 -4.63
CA ALA A 106 1.76 -20.86 -4.30
C ALA A 106 3.15 -20.75 -4.95
N CYS A 107 4.19 -21.07 -4.20
CA CYS A 107 5.56 -21.17 -4.70
C CYS A 107 5.77 -22.46 -5.50
N GLU A 108 5.99 -22.36 -6.82
CA GLU A 108 6.22 -23.53 -7.68
C GLU A 108 7.53 -24.26 -7.34
N ASN A 109 8.57 -23.58 -6.86
CA ASN A 109 9.79 -24.23 -6.37
C ASN A 109 9.49 -25.17 -5.19
N THR A 110 8.68 -24.69 -4.24
CA THR A 110 8.25 -25.50 -3.10
C THR A 110 7.39 -26.68 -3.57
N MET A 111 6.43 -26.44 -4.47
CA MET A 111 5.59 -27.51 -5.02
C MET A 111 6.44 -28.61 -5.65
N ARG A 112 7.43 -28.27 -6.46
CA ARG A 112 8.36 -29.23 -7.05
C ARG A 112 9.12 -30.03 -5.98
N GLY A 113 9.64 -29.34 -4.95
CA GLY A 113 10.35 -30.00 -3.85
C GLY A 113 9.48 -31.00 -3.08
N HIS A 114 8.18 -30.71 -2.95
CA HIS A 114 7.20 -31.57 -2.29
C HIS A 114 6.48 -32.55 -3.26
N LYS A 115 6.86 -32.54 -4.54
CA LYS A 115 6.23 -33.36 -5.60
C LYS A 115 4.72 -33.08 -5.76
N LEU A 116 4.32 -31.83 -5.53
CA LEU A 116 2.94 -31.38 -5.69
C LEU A 116 2.72 -30.85 -7.12
N SER A 117 1.55 -31.19 -7.67
CA SER A 117 1.03 -30.66 -8.92
C SER A 117 -0.05 -29.61 -8.66
N LYS A 118 -0.45 -28.87 -9.68
CA LYS A 118 -1.58 -27.90 -9.56
C LYS A 118 -2.90 -28.60 -9.21
N SER A 119 -3.06 -29.87 -9.56
CA SER A 119 -4.24 -30.68 -9.21
C SER A 119 -4.34 -31.00 -7.72
N ASP A 120 -3.26 -30.85 -6.96
CA ASP A 120 -3.25 -31.05 -5.50
C ASP A 120 -3.60 -29.77 -4.74
N MET A 121 -3.70 -28.63 -5.44
CA MET A 121 -3.88 -27.32 -4.85
C MET A 121 -5.33 -26.86 -4.94
N ILE A 122 -5.72 -25.95 -4.05
CA ILE A 122 -7.01 -25.24 -4.08
C ILE A 122 -7.15 -24.52 -5.44
N GLU A 123 -8.35 -24.53 -5.99
CA GLU A 123 -8.66 -23.81 -7.22
C GLU A 123 -8.68 -22.28 -6.99
N GLY A 124 -8.50 -21.49 -8.03
CA GLY A 124 -8.58 -20.02 -7.95
C GLY A 124 -7.33 -19.33 -7.38
N ILE A 125 -6.33 -20.07 -6.87
CA ILE A 125 -5.06 -19.48 -6.43
C ILE A 125 -4.11 -19.22 -7.61
N GLY A 126 -3.18 -18.27 -7.41
CA GLY A 126 -2.09 -18.01 -8.36
C GLY A 126 -0.84 -18.85 -8.08
N TYR A 127 0.12 -18.74 -9.00
CA TYR A 127 1.40 -19.46 -8.89
C TYR A 127 2.54 -18.51 -9.21
N VAL A 128 3.63 -18.61 -8.45
CA VAL A 128 4.86 -17.83 -8.67
C VAL A 128 6.06 -18.75 -8.68
N PRO A 129 7.06 -18.55 -9.55
CA PRO A 129 8.22 -19.44 -9.67
C PRO A 129 8.94 -19.64 -8.34
N ALA A 130 9.11 -18.56 -7.53
CA ALA A 130 9.77 -18.61 -6.24
C ALA A 130 9.12 -17.60 -5.27
N GLY A 131 8.55 -18.07 -4.16
CA GLY A 131 7.85 -17.24 -3.19
C GLY A 131 8.72 -16.15 -2.57
N VAL A 132 9.97 -16.47 -2.22
CA VAL A 132 10.91 -15.47 -1.65
C VAL A 132 11.26 -14.36 -2.66
N VAL A 133 11.34 -14.69 -3.95
CA VAL A 133 11.59 -13.73 -5.03
C VAL A 133 10.36 -12.82 -5.21
N GLU A 134 9.15 -13.39 -5.17
CA GLU A 134 7.91 -12.61 -5.25
C GLU A 134 7.82 -11.62 -4.09
N ILE A 135 8.03 -12.06 -2.85
CA ILE A 135 8.03 -11.18 -1.67
C ILE A 135 9.07 -10.05 -1.82
N THR A 136 10.30 -10.39 -2.22
CA THR A 136 11.35 -9.39 -2.44
C THR A 136 10.98 -8.38 -3.53
N LYS A 137 10.36 -8.87 -4.62
CA LYS A 137 9.86 -8.02 -5.70
C LYS A 137 8.79 -7.05 -5.20
N ARG A 138 7.80 -7.54 -4.45
CA ARG A 138 6.74 -6.70 -3.86
C ARG A 138 7.30 -5.63 -2.94
N GLN A 139 8.25 -5.98 -2.07
CA GLN A 139 8.91 -5.00 -1.21
C GLN A 139 9.65 -3.91 -2.01
N ARG A 140 10.31 -4.27 -3.11
CA ARG A 140 10.96 -3.29 -4.00
C ARG A 140 9.97 -2.40 -4.75
N GLU A 141 8.75 -2.88 -4.96
CA GLU A 141 7.62 -2.12 -5.52
C GLU A 141 6.93 -1.23 -4.47
N GLY A 142 7.41 -1.21 -3.22
CA GLY A 142 6.87 -0.37 -2.15
C GLY A 142 5.77 -1.03 -1.31
N TRP A 143 5.53 -2.33 -1.48
CA TRP A 143 4.56 -3.06 -0.66
C TRP A 143 5.02 -3.19 0.78
N SER A 144 4.10 -2.99 1.71
CA SER A 144 4.33 -3.34 3.11
C SER A 144 4.46 -4.85 3.28
N TYR A 145 5.41 -5.29 4.09
CA TYR A 145 5.63 -6.72 4.35
C TYR A 145 5.06 -7.10 5.72
N LEU A 146 4.34 -8.22 5.77
CA LEU A 146 3.79 -8.79 6.99
C LEU A 146 4.09 -10.30 7.07
N ARG A 147 4.50 -10.75 8.25
CA ARG A 147 4.64 -12.18 8.60
C ARG A 147 3.90 -12.44 9.91
N PRO A 148 2.83 -13.24 9.91
CA PRO A 148 2.09 -13.66 11.10
C PRO A 148 2.86 -14.66 11.96
#